data_84ad29a272666650702b7935a9b7924f
#
_entry.id   84ad29a272666650702b7935a9b7924f
#
_cell.length_a   1.000
_cell.length_b   1.000
_cell.length_c   1.000
_cell.angle_alpha   90.00
_cell.angle_beta   90.00
_cell.angle_gamma   90.00
#
_symmetry.space_group_name_H-M   'P 1'
#
loop_
_entity.id
_entity.type
_entity.pdbx_description
1 polymer ?
#
loop_
_entity_poly.entity_id
_entity_poly.type
_entity_poly.pdbx_seq_one_letter_code
_entity_poly.pdbx_strand_id
1 'polypeptide(L)'
;KKLSPEDRVRLVPHARVRDYAKGERIFAEGSPSDRFYAIASGRVKIFKMTPSGKDVILEIFGVGDPLGAVAVYEGWPFPASAVAIEDTTCITIERAAFFALLESHQTLVRGLLLGLTHRLIELTNRLAELTGGRVEPRFARLFLKLAGDVGKPDRGGTFIPMALSRQELADLTGTTIETAIRIM
;
A
#
# COMPACT_ATOMS: atom_id res chain seq x y z
N LYS A 1 7.22 -0.53 10.52
CA LYS A 1 7.27 0.34 11.74
C LYS A 1 6.99 -0.39 13.06
N LYS A 2 6.66 -1.69 13.09
CA LYS A 2 6.09 -2.36 14.28
C LYS A 2 6.73 -3.70 14.66
N LEU A 3 7.83 -4.09 14.00
CA LEU A 3 8.59 -5.27 14.40
C LEU A 3 9.62 -4.89 15.46
N SER A 4 9.71 -5.69 16.53
CA SER A 4 10.78 -5.56 17.53
C SER A 4 12.15 -5.78 16.87
N PRO A 5 13.25 -5.26 17.43
CA PRO A 5 14.58 -5.55 16.93
C PRO A 5 14.89 -7.06 16.88
N GLU A 6 14.41 -7.81 17.85
CA GLU A 6 14.58 -9.28 17.93
C GLU A 6 13.82 -9.99 16.81
N ASP A 7 12.58 -9.57 16.51
CA ASP A 7 11.78 -10.12 15.41
C ASP A 7 12.43 -9.84 14.05
N ARG A 8 13.09 -8.69 13.90
CA ARG A 8 13.84 -8.37 12.66
C ARG A 8 15.01 -9.33 12.45
N VAL A 9 15.79 -9.60 13.49
CA VAL A 9 16.93 -10.53 13.39
C VAL A 9 16.47 -11.93 13.00
N ARG A 10 15.33 -12.38 13.51
CA ARG A 10 14.75 -13.70 13.20
C ARG A 10 14.22 -13.80 11.76
N LEU A 11 13.77 -12.67 11.17
CA LEU A 11 13.30 -12.62 9.79
C LEU A 11 14.44 -12.71 8.76
N VAL A 12 15.63 -12.19 9.07
CA VAL A 12 16.74 -12.07 8.13
C VAL A 12 17.11 -13.38 7.41
N PRO A 13 17.20 -14.56 8.03
CA PRO A 13 17.55 -15.81 7.34
C PRO A 13 16.55 -16.24 6.28
N HIS A 14 15.29 -15.82 6.41
CA HIS A 14 14.17 -16.17 5.54
C HIS A 14 13.83 -15.06 4.53
N ALA A 15 14.46 -13.90 4.68
CA ALA A 15 14.18 -12.72 3.86
C ALA A 15 15.07 -12.69 2.61
N ARG A 16 14.50 -12.28 1.49
CA ARG A 16 15.23 -11.95 0.27
C ARG A 16 14.88 -10.53 -0.14
N VAL A 17 15.87 -9.81 -0.65
CA VAL A 17 15.69 -8.46 -1.20
C VAL A 17 15.41 -8.58 -2.69
N ARG A 18 14.44 -7.83 -3.19
CA ARG A 18 14.11 -7.70 -4.61
C ARG A 18 13.91 -6.23 -4.97
N ASP A 19 14.56 -5.81 -6.03
CA ASP A 19 14.43 -4.47 -6.58
C ASP A 19 13.47 -4.50 -7.78
N TYR A 20 12.69 -3.44 -7.92
CA TYR A 20 11.72 -3.22 -8.99
C TYR A 20 11.91 -1.81 -9.52
N ALA A 21 12.08 -1.68 -10.82
CA ALA A 21 12.12 -0.39 -11.49
C ALA A 21 10.72 0.27 -11.47
N LYS A 22 10.70 1.59 -11.60
CA LYS A 22 9.43 2.33 -11.77
C LYS A 22 8.60 1.74 -12.92
N GLY A 23 7.33 1.43 -12.65
CA GLY A 23 6.40 0.81 -13.59
C GLY A 23 6.48 -0.72 -13.62
N GLU A 24 7.43 -1.33 -12.94
CA GLU A 24 7.56 -2.78 -12.90
C GLU A 24 6.49 -3.41 -11.99
N ARG A 25 5.95 -4.55 -12.46
CA ARG A 25 4.91 -5.29 -11.73
C ARG A 25 5.53 -6.20 -10.69
N ILE A 26 5.08 -6.06 -9.43
CA ILE A 26 5.51 -6.90 -8.31
C ILE A 26 4.74 -8.21 -8.31
N PHE A 27 3.40 -8.14 -8.47
CA PHE A 27 2.52 -9.28 -8.69
C PHE A 27 1.25 -8.84 -9.45
N ALA A 28 0.58 -9.80 -10.07
CA ALA A 28 -0.66 -9.57 -10.80
C ALA A 28 -1.87 -10.10 -10.02
N GLU A 29 -3.04 -9.46 -10.22
CA GLU A 29 -4.34 -10.02 -9.80
C GLU A 29 -4.50 -11.43 -10.35
N GLY A 30 -4.98 -12.37 -9.53
CA GLY A 30 -5.17 -13.77 -9.88
C GLY A 30 -3.90 -14.62 -9.86
N SER A 31 -2.70 -14.06 -9.73
CA SER A 31 -1.47 -14.86 -9.62
C SER A 31 -1.35 -15.52 -8.24
N PRO A 32 -0.62 -16.68 -8.15
CA PRO A 32 -0.40 -17.35 -6.88
C PRO A 32 0.29 -16.46 -5.84
N SER A 33 -0.15 -16.53 -4.60
CA SER A 33 0.44 -15.81 -3.47
C SER A 33 1.44 -16.70 -2.71
N ASP A 34 2.57 -17.01 -3.34
CA ASP A 34 3.61 -17.89 -2.81
C ASP A 34 4.57 -17.21 -1.82
N ARG A 35 4.53 -15.90 -1.74
CA ARG A 35 5.40 -15.09 -0.88
C ARG A 35 4.76 -13.81 -0.39
N PHE A 36 5.20 -13.42 0.77
CA PHE A 36 4.89 -12.16 1.42
C PHE A 36 5.88 -11.08 0.98
N TYR A 37 5.41 -9.85 0.88
CA TYR A 37 6.22 -8.69 0.51
C TYR A 37 6.11 -7.61 1.58
N ALA A 38 7.23 -6.93 1.87
CA ALA A 38 7.27 -5.69 2.66
C ALA A 38 8.13 -4.65 1.96
N ILE A 39 7.67 -3.42 1.87
CA ILE A 39 8.40 -2.34 1.20
C ILE A 39 9.54 -1.86 2.07
N ALA A 40 10.78 -1.96 1.60
CA ALA A 40 11.97 -1.44 2.26
C ALA A 40 12.31 -0.02 1.80
N SER A 41 12.10 0.29 0.51
CA SER A 41 12.21 1.63 -0.05
C SER A 41 11.26 1.78 -1.23
N GLY A 42 10.92 3.02 -1.60
CA GLY A 42 10.01 3.32 -2.70
C GLY A 42 8.53 3.19 -2.31
N ARG A 43 7.67 3.10 -3.33
CA ARG A 43 6.21 3.06 -3.19
C ARG A 43 5.56 2.16 -4.22
N VAL A 44 4.45 1.56 -3.83
CA VAL A 44 3.70 0.59 -4.63
C VAL A 44 2.24 0.98 -4.69
N LYS A 45 1.66 1.04 -5.89
CA LYS A 45 0.21 1.15 -6.06
C LYS A 45 -0.41 -0.25 -6.15
N ILE A 46 -1.50 -0.43 -5.42
CA ILE A 46 -2.38 -1.59 -5.55
C ILE A 46 -3.60 -1.16 -6.33
N PHE A 47 -3.92 -1.90 -7.37
CA PHE A 47 -5.03 -1.56 -8.27
C PHE A 47 -5.75 -2.79 -8.81
N LYS A 48 -6.99 -2.58 -9.20
CA LYS A 48 -7.78 -3.54 -9.99
C LYS A 48 -8.06 -2.96 -11.36
N MET A 49 -8.06 -3.82 -12.37
CA MET A 49 -8.51 -3.46 -13.69
C MET A 49 -10.01 -3.70 -13.80
N THR A 50 -10.75 -2.66 -14.23
CA THR A 50 -12.17 -2.80 -14.53
C THR A 50 -12.38 -3.60 -15.82
N PRO A 51 -13.57 -4.16 -16.07
CA PRO A 51 -13.89 -4.79 -17.34
C PRO A 51 -13.70 -3.86 -18.55
N SER A 52 -13.76 -2.54 -18.35
CA SER A 52 -13.51 -1.52 -19.38
C SER A 52 -12.03 -1.19 -19.58
N GLY A 53 -11.11 -1.90 -18.91
CA GLY A 53 -9.66 -1.73 -19.05
C GLY A 53 -9.07 -0.55 -18.27
N LYS A 54 -9.84 0.09 -17.38
CA LYS A 54 -9.33 1.17 -16.50
C LYS A 54 -8.77 0.61 -15.20
N ASP A 55 -7.64 1.17 -14.77
CA ASP A 55 -7.09 0.92 -13.43
C ASP A 55 -7.90 1.68 -12.38
N VAL A 56 -8.38 0.97 -11.36
CA VAL A 56 -8.91 1.58 -10.13
C VAL A 56 -7.89 1.40 -9.04
N ILE A 57 -7.27 2.49 -8.63
CA ILE A 57 -6.27 2.49 -7.56
C ILE A 57 -7.01 2.28 -6.23
N LEU A 58 -6.71 1.17 -5.58
CA LEU A 58 -7.26 0.86 -4.26
C LEU A 58 -6.47 1.56 -3.17
N GLU A 59 -5.14 1.54 -3.29
CA GLU A 59 -4.26 2.06 -2.25
C GLU A 59 -2.83 2.29 -2.78
N ILE A 60 -2.10 3.20 -2.12
CA ILE A 60 -0.66 3.39 -2.30
C ILE A 60 0.03 3.02 -0.99
N PHE A 61 0.98 2.11 -1.10
CA PHE A 61 1.77 1.60 0.01
C PHE A 61 3.16 2.20 -0.01
N GLY A 62 3.70 2.46 1.18
CA GLY A 62 5.05 3.02 1.37
C GLY A 62 5.94 2.13 2.24
N VAL A 63 7.09 2.69 2.62
CA VAL A 63 8.09 1.99 3.42
C VAL A 63 7.53 1.44 4.72
N GLY A 64 7.75 0.15 4.95
CA GLY A 64 7.31 -0.60 6.13
C GLY A 64 5.89 -1.17 6.00
N ASP A 65 5.21 -0.94 4.88
CA ASP A 65 3.91 -1.54 4.63
C ASP A 65 4.06 -2.96 4.05
N PRO A 66 3.24 -3.93 4.51
CA PRO A 66 3.18 -5.26 3.93
C PRO A 66 2.25 -5.28 2.71
N LEU A 67 2.62 -6.06 1.69
CA LEU A 67 1.79 -6.30 0.51
C LEU A 67 1.32 -7.76 0.48
N GLY A 68 0.06 -7.99 0.13
CA GLY A 68 -0.48 -9.32 -0.12
C GLY A 68 -0.58 -10.23 1.09
N ALA A 69 -0.41 -9.73 2.32
CA ALA A 69 -0.35 -10.53 3.54
C ALA A 69 -1.55 -11.46 3.73
N VAL A 70 -2.77 -11.00 3.45
CA VAL A 70 -4.00 -11.80 3.59
C VAL A 70 -4.04 -12.92 2.55
N ALA A 71 -3.72 -12.61 1.28
CA ALA A 71 -3.70 -13.60 0.21
C ALA A 71 -2.67 -14.70 0.50
N VAL A 72 -1.48 -14.33 0.96
CA VAL A 72 -0.44 -15.29 1.37
C VAL A 72 -0.90 -16.12 2.55
N TYR A 73 -1.55 -15.51 3.54
CA TYR A 73 -2.08 -16.22 4.71
C TYR A 73 -3.10 -17.28 4.31
N GLU A 74 -4.12 -16.91 3.56
CA GLU A 74 -5.21 -17.78 3.14
C GLU A 74 -4.80 -18.75 1.99
N GLY A 75 -3.71 -18.47 1.29
CA GLY A 75 -3.30 -19.22 0.09
C GLY A 75 -4.19 -18.93 -1.11
N TRP A 76 -4.90 -17.80 -1.11
CA TRP A 76 -5.70 -17.35 -2.24
C TRP A 76 -4.83 -16.65 -3.28
N PRO A 77 -5.23 -16.63 -4.55
CA PRO A 77 -4.62 -15.76 -5.54
C PRO A 77 -4.65 -14.30 -5.08
N PHE A 78 -3.67 -13.49 -5.52
CA PHE A 78 -3.68 -12.07 -5.18
C PHE A 78 -4.97 -11.40 -5.67
N PRO A 79 -5.70 -10.68 -4.80
CA PRO A 79 -7.01 -10.09 -5.15
C PRO A 79 -6.90 -8.80 -5.96
N ALA A 80 -5.69 -8.30 -6.19
CA ALA A 80 -5.40 -7.08 -6.95
C ALA A 80 -3.95 -7.12 -7.44
N SER A 81 -3.62 -6.28 -8.42
CA SER A 81 -2.25 -6.13 -8.94
C SER A 81 -1.45 -5.11 -8.14
N ALA A 82 -0.12 -5.30 -8.09
CA ALA A 82 0.85 -4.40 -7.47
C ALA A 82 1.90 -3.93 -8.47
N VAL A 83 2.13 -2.61 -8.55
CA VAL A 83 3.12 -1.99 -9.44
C VAL A 83 3.93 -0.95 -8.68
N ALA A 84 5.24 -0.96 -8.86
CA ALA A 84 6.14 0.06 -8.35
C ALA A 84 5.87 1.42 -9.05
N ILE A 85 5.58 2.48 -8.30
CA ILE A 85 5.35 3.82 -8.86
C ILE A 85 6.63 4.67 -8.90
N GLU A 86 7.69 4.18 -8.31
CA GLU A 86 9.08 4.66 -8.36
C GLU A 86 10.00 3.46 -8.15
N ASP A 87 11.32 3.62 -8.28
CA ASP A 87 12.27 2.55 -7.99
C ASP A 87 12.06 2.07 -6.53
N THR A 88 11.78 0.79 -6.40
CA THR A 88 11.24 0.21 -5.17
C THR A 88 12.02 -1.04 -4.80
N THR A 89 12.41 -1.14 -3.54
CA THR A 89 13.00 -2.36 -2.97
C THR A 89 11.99 -3.03 -2.04
N CYS A 90 11.72 -4.31 -2.25
CA CYS A 90 10.90 -5.13 -1.37
C CYS A 90 11.73 -6.19 -0.66
N ILE A 91 11.40 -6.43 0.61
CA ILE A 91 11.81 -7.63 1.33
C ILE A 91 10.72 -8.68 1.09
N THR A 92 11.12 -9.88 0.66
CA THR A 92 10.19 -10.98 0.39
C THR A 92 10.48 -12.16 1.32
N ILE A 93 9.43 -12.84 1.75
CA ILE A 93 9.51 -14.05 2.58
C ILE A 93 8.57 -15.09 1.97
N GLU A 94 9.05 -16.31 1.79
CA GLU A 94 8.23 -17.41 1.30
C GLU A 94 7.11 -17.78 2.28
N ARG A 95 5.96 -18.21 1.75
CA ARG A 95 4.76 -18.52 2.52
C ARG A 95 5.04 -19.45 3.70
N ALA A 96 5.74 -20.57 3.47
CA ALA A 96 6.04 -21.54 4.53
C ALA A 96 6.86 -20.92 5.68
N ALA A 97 7.89 -20.15 5.35
CA ALA A 97 8.72 -19.46 6.33
C ALA A 97 7.90 -18.37 7.09
N PHE A 98 7.01 -17.66 6.38
CA PHE A 98 6.12 -16.68 6.99
C PHE A 98 5.19 -17.31 8.04
N PHE A 99 4.60 -18.47 7.74
CA PHE A 99 3.75 -19.20 8.70
C PHE A 99 4.54 -19.67 9.92
N ALA A 100 5.70 -20.29 9.71
CA ALA A 100 6.55 -20.73 10.82
C ALA A 100 6.94 -19.56 11.76
N LEU A 101 7.14 -18.36 11.19
CA LEU A 101 7.41 -17.15 11.97
C LEU A 101 6.16 -16.68 12.74
N LEU A 102 4.98 -16.72 12.16
CA LEU A 102 3.73 -16.34 12.84
C LEU A 102 3.40 -17.30 13.99
N GLU A 103 3.59 -18.60 13.79
CA GLU A 103 3.35 -19.62 14.82
C GLU A 103 4.29 -19.48 16.01
N SER A 104 5.53 -19.10 15.75
CA SER A 104 6.55 -18.98 16.78
C SER A 104 6.63 -17.61 17.46
N HIS A 105 5.99 -16.55 16.90
CA HIS A 105 6.15 -15.17 17.36
C HIS A 105 4.83 -14.41 17.44
N GLN A 106 4.22 -14.40 18.62
CA GLN A 106 2.97 -13.67 18.89
C GLN A 106 3.07 -12.16 18.64
N THR A 107 4.25 -11.56 18.76
CA THR A 107 4.50 -10.15 18.49
C THR A 107 4.28 -9.80 17.01
N LEU A 108 4.67 -10.69 16.10
CA LEU A 108 4.40 -10.56 14.67
C LEU A 108 2.90 -10.58 14.36
N VAL A 109 2.19 -11.54 14.97
CA VAL A 109 0.73 -11.65 14.80
C VAL A 109 0.03 -10.39 15.30
N ARG A 110 0.38 -9.91 16.48
CA ARG A 110 -0.16 -8.65 17.02
C ARG A 110 0.13 -7.46 16.11
N GLY A 111 1.35 -7.36 15.60
CA GLY A 111 1.75 -6.28 14.66
C GLY A 111 0.93 -6.30 13.36
N LEU A 112 0.68 -7.48 12.81
CA LEU A 112 -0.18 -7.67 11.62
C LEU A 112 -1.62 -7.28 11.92
N LEU A 113 -2.20 -7.78 13.02
CA LEU A 113 -3.57 -7.46 13.42
C LEU A 113 -3.77 -5.96 13.60
N LEU A 114 -2.86 -5.29 14.30
CA LEU A 114 -2.91 -3.83 14.45
C LEU A 114 -2.81 -3.11 13.11
N GLY A 115 -1.94 -3.57 12.22
CA GLY A 115 -1.81 -3.03 10.86
C GLY A 115 -3.10 -3.16 10.07
N LEU A 116 -3.69 -4.35 10.05
CA LEU A 116 -4.96 -4.63 9.36
C LEU A 116 -6.14 -3.85 9.95
N THR A 117 -6.20 -3.74 11.28
CA THR A 117 -7.25 -2.96 11.96
C THR A 117 -7.18 -1.49 11.59
N HIS A 118 -6.00 -0.88 11.62
CA HIS A 118 -5.82 0.50 11.18
C HIS A 118 -6.23 0.68 9.71
N ARG A 119 -5.86 -0.27 8.86
CA ARG A 119 -6.22 -0.25 7.45
C ARG A 119 -7.73 -0.31 7.23
N LEU A 120 -8.41 -1.17 7.99
CA LEU A 120 -9.87 -1.28 7.94
C LEU A 120 -10.53 0.04 8.33
N ILE A 121 -10.07 0.68 9.41
CA ILE A 121 -10.58 1.99 9.84
C ILE A 121 -10.36 3.04 8.74
N GLU A 122 -9.18 3.10 8.12
CA GLU A 122 -8.91 4.04 7.03
C GLU A 122 -9.84 3.81 5.83
N LEU A 123 -10.02 2.55 5.40
CA LEU A 123 -10.91 2.21 4.29
C LEU A 123 -12.38 2.52 4.60
N THR A 124 -12.82 2.26 5.83
CA THR A 124 -14.18 2.58 6.28
C THR A 124 -14.43 4.09 6.28
N ASN A 125 -13.47 4.87 6.76
CA ASN A 125 -13.56 6.33 6.73
C ASN A 125 -13.60 6.84 5.28
N ARG A 126 -12.78 6.30 4.40
CA ARG A 126 -12.78 6.64 2.97
C ARG A 126 -14.13 6.31 2.31
N LEU A 127 -14.70 5.16 2.64
CA LEU A 127 -16.03 4.77 2.12
C LEU A 127 -17.12 5.73 2.61
N ALA A 128 -17.11 6.08 3.89
CA ALA A 128 -18.06 7.05 4.45
C ALA A 128 -17.96 8.42 3.74
N GLU A 129 -16.78 8.83 3.35
CA GLU A 129 -16.56 10.06 2.59
C GLU A 129 -17.06 9.99 1.15
N LEU A 130 -16.90 8.84 0.50
CA LEU A 130 -17.42 8.64 -0.85
C LEU A 130 -18.94 8.68 -0.89
N THR A 131 -19.60 8.25 0.18
CA THR A 131 -21.06 8.19 0.29
C THR A 131 -21.70 9.46 0.84
N GLY A 132 -20.92 10.31 1.54
CA GLY A 132 -21.46 11.41 2.38
C GLY A 132 -21.28 12.84 1.89
N GLY A 133 -20.84 13.16 0.65
CA GLY A 133 -20.86 14.58 0.27
C GLY A 133 -19.70 15.13 -0.57
N ARG A 134 -19.36 16.37 -0.32
CA ARG A 134 -18.45 17.21 -1.11
C ARG A 134 -17.11 16.56 -1.40
N VAL A 135 -16.55 16.81 -2.57
CA VAL A 135 -15.30 16.23 -3.04
C VAL A 135 -14.07 16.92 -2.41
N GLU A 136 -14.18 18.19 -2.05
CA GLU A 136 -13.08 19.00 -1.50
C GLU A 136 -12.50 18.41 -0.20
N PRO A 137 -13.30 17.97 0.80
CA PRO A 137 -12.77 17.32 2.00
C PRO A 137 -11.97 16.03 1.72
N ARG A 138 -12.31 15.30 0.64
CA ARG A 138 -11.58 14.08 0.24
C ARG A 138 -10.18 14.41 -0.24
N PHE A 139 -10.03 15.48 -1.04
CA PHE A 139 -8.73 15.99 -1.47
C PHE A 139 -7.90 16.49 -0.30
N ALA A 140 -8.50 17.30 0.58
CA ALA A 140 -7.81 17.81 1.76
C ALA A 140 -7.23 16.67 2.62
N ARG A 141 -8.02 15.63 2.86
CA ARG A 141 -7.57 14.47 3.65
C ARG A 141 -6.51 13.65 2.94
N LEU A 142 -6.65 13.42 1.64
CA LEU A 142 -5.63 12.74 0.84
C LEU A 142 -4.28 13.48 0.98
N PHE A 143 -4.26 14.80 0.78
CA PHE A 143 -3.04 15.58 0.89
C PHE A 143 -2.48 15.62 2.31
N LEU A 144 -3.33 15.72 3.34
CA LEU A 144 -2.88 15.65 4.73
C LEU A 144 -2.25 14.29 5.07
N LYS A 145 -2.85 13.21 4.57
CA LYS A 145 -2.28 11.86 4.72
C LYS A 145 -0.92 11.76 4.03
N LEU A 146 -0.83 12.17 2.78
CA LEU A 146 0.42 12.15 2.00
C LEU A 146 1.50 13.03 2.63
N ALA A 147 1.12 14.19 3.15
CA ALA A 147 2.02 15.06 3.88
C ALA A 147 2.57 14.38 5.14
N GLY A 148 1.74 13.64 5.87
CA GLY A 148 2.15 12.86 7.04
C GLY A 148 3.04 11.66 6.71
N ASP A 149 2.73 10.97 5.59
CA ASP A 149 3.41 9.73 5.23
C ASP A 149 4.77 9.97 4.53
N VAL A 150 4.83 10.97 3.63
CA VAL A 150 6.00 11.18 2.75
C VAL A 150 6.41 12.66 2.62
N GLY A 151 5.71 13.56 3.31
CA GLY A 151 5.97 14.99 3.24
C GLY A 151 7.34 15.38 3.77
N LYS A 152 7.94 16.39 3.15
CA LYS A 152 9.20 17.00 3.60
C LYS A 152 8.95 18.47 3.90
N PRO A 153 9.55 19.04 4.98
CA PRO A 153 9.45 20.47 5.23
C PRO A 153 9.97 21.27 4.03
N ASP A 154 9.24 22.29 3.62
CA ASP A 154 9.63 23.24 2.58
C ASP A 154 9.22 24.66 2.98
N ARG A 155 9.69 25.68 2.25
CA ARG A 155 9.46 27.11 2.54
C ARG A 155 7.97 27.41 2.68
N GLY A 156 7.53 27.50 3.93
CA GLY A 156 6.14 27.85 4.28
C GLY A 156 5.11 26.72 4.22
N GLY A 157 5.56 25.45 4.06
CA GLY A 157 4.63 24.31 3.98
C GLY A 157 5.29 22.96 4.02
N THR A 158 4.58 21.98 3.48
CA THR A 158 5.07 20.60 3.32
C THR A 158 5.09 20.24 1.85
N PHE A 159 6.26 19.95 1.32
CA PHE A 159 6.43 19.40 -0.02
C PHE A 159 6.14 17.91 0.01
N ILE A 160 5.26 17.46 -0.88
CA ILE A 160 4.96 16.04 -1.08
C ILE A 160 5.75 15.56 -2.30
N PRO A 161 6.86 14.81 -2.14
CA PRO A 161 7.73 14.40 -3.23
C PRO A 161 7.12 13.24 -4.02
N MET A 162 5.92 13.46 -4.58
CA MET A 162 5.15 12.45 -5.29
C MET A 162 4.47 13.08 -6.50
N ALA A 163 4.84 12.63 -7.69
CA ALA A 163 4.17 13.01 -8.92
C ALA A 163 2.93 12.15 -9.11
N LEU A 164 1.78 12.63 -8.62
CA LEU A 164 0.47 12.04 -8.92
C LEU A 164 -0.12 12.72 -10.15
N SER A 165 -0.53 11.92 -11.11
CA SER A 165 -1.32 12.41 -12.24
C SER A 165 -2.73 12.81 -11.77
N ARG A 166 -3.40 13.66 -12.55
CA ARG A 166 -4.80 14.05 -12.27
C ARG A 166 -5.75 12.87 -12.26
N GLN A 167 -5.48 11.86 -13.08
CA GLN A 167 -6.25 10.62 -13.09
C GLN A 167 -6.06 9.85 -11.79
N GLU A 168 -4.83 9.68 -11.32
CA GLU A 168 -4.56 9.01 -10.03
C GLU A 168 -5.20 9.74 -8.85
N LEU A 169 -5.20 11.07 -8.87
CA LEU A 169 -5.89 11.87 -7.86
C LEU A 169 -7.41 11.67 -7.90
N ALA A 170 -7.99 11.64 -9.10
CA ALA A 170 -9.41 11.36 -9.28
C ALA A 170 -9.78 9.96 -8.77
N ASP A 171 -8.97 8.93 -9.10
CA ASP A 171 -9.18 7.55 -8.67
C ASP A 171 -9.05 7.40 -7.15
N LEU A 172 -8.04 8.03 -6.55
CA LEU A 172 -7.82 8.01 -5.10
C LEU A 172 -8.92 8.73 -4.30
N THR A 173 -9.55 9.74 -4.89
CA THR A 173 -10.62 10.51 -4.23
C THR A 173 -12.02 10.07 -4.65
N GLY A 174 -12.13 9.08 -5.55
CA GLY A 174 -13.41 8.56 -6.03
C GLY A 174 -14.24 9.61 -6.76
N THR A 175 -13.59 10.37 -7.67
CA THR A 175 -14.25 11.42 -8.47
C THR A 175 -13.86 11.32 -9.94
N THR A 176 -14.40 12.22 -10.78
CA THR A 176 -14.00 12.33 -12.18
C THR A 176 -12.76 13.20 -12.33
N ILE A 177 -12.01 12.99 -13.43
CA ILE A 177 -10.82 13.79 -13.73
C ILE A 177 -11.14 15.29 -13.86
N GLU A 178 -12.31 15.63 -14.45
CA GLU A 178 -12.78 17.00 -14.59
C GLU A 178 -12.99 17.66 -13.22
N THR A 179 -13.58 16.91 -12.28
CA THR A 179 -13.79 17.40 -10.91
C THR A 179 -12.47 17.55 -10.18
N ALA A 180 -11.53 16.61 -10.35
CA ALA A 180 -10.18 16.73 -9.79
C ALA A 180 -9.43 17.96 -10.30
N ILE A 181 -9.51 18.25 -11.60
CA ILE A 181 -8.90 19.46 -12.21
C ILE A 181 -9.51 20.74 -11.63
N ARG A 182 -10.83 20.77 -11.39
CA ARG A 182 -11.51 21.96 -10.89
C ARG A 182 -11.20 22.29 -9.43
N ILE A 183 -10.85 21.30 -8.62
CA ILE A 183 -10.58 21.45 -7.18
C ILE A 183 -9.11 21.80 -6.93
N MET A 184 -8.20 21.43 -7.83
CA MET A 184 -6.77 21.72 -7.75
C MET A 184 -6.41 23.07 -8.35
#